data_d3df2e34ff19863695fe993c5e5dcd51
#
_entry.id   d3df2e34ff19863695fe993c5e5dcd51
#
_cell.length_a   1.000
_cell.length_b   1.000
_cell.length_c   1.000
_cell.angle_alpha   90.00
_cell.angle_beta   90.00
_cell.angle_gamma   90.00
#
_symmetry.space_group_name_H-M   'P 1'
#
loop_
_entity.id
_entity.type
_entity.pdbx_description
1 polymer ?
#
loop_
_entity_poly.entity_id
_entity_poly.type
_entity_poly.pdbx_seq_one_letter_code
_entity_poly.pdbx_strand_id
1 'polypeptide(L)'
;MGTDGGCAVLKSKLKHQTSNIAATAESEKLDAIRAALPAEGLFADRDWLISPDPFPISEKFVSELEQLGHRLFVFQRACNQLYQLSFRGKHPGWIAKYLDAGKPAKLVELSRQKIFRDELPRVIRPDLILTEKSYIIAEMDSVPGGIGLTAWLNRTYSALGQDVIGGEDGMLDGFQKVLPNGGDILVSEESATYRPEMEWLAAQLNQHRTSNIEHPISNWRVLAAENYEPQPGHDVYRFFELFDLPNIPKIEALLKSASDGKVRVTPPIKPFLEEKMWFALFWLKPLREFWRRELGEKYFLKLQEVIPYTWLLDPTPLPQHAVIPRLEIHDWREAAKFSQKERDLLLKVSGFSPLGWGSRGVALGADLPHSEWEKRIDHALNNFAAQPTILQQFHKGSLFEHRYYENENAEVRSIKGRVRLCPYYFVEGDRVKLRGALTTIVPADKKLIHGMRDGIMIPTSVADLKSRS
;
A
#
# COMPACT_ATOMS: atom_id res chain seq x y z
N MET A 1 53.37 -29.56 34.36
CA MET A 1 51.92 -29.70 34.58
C MET A 1 51.39 -28.37 35.14
N GLY A 2 50.45 -27.68 34.44
CA GLY A 2 49.72 -26.54 35.01
C GLY A 2 49.83 -25.24 34.26
N THR A 3 49.25 -25.11 33.03
CA THR A 3 48.98 -23.79 32.39
C THR A 3 47.70 -23.74 31.55
N ASP A 4 46.83 -24.76 31.63
CA ASP A 4 45.62 -24.78 30.77
C ASP A 4 44.32 -24.28 31.45
N GLY A 5 44.29 -24.06 32.77
CA GLY A 5 43.09 -23.63 33.49
C GLY A 5 42.78 -22.14 33.37
N GLY A 6 43.78 -21.28 33.12
CA GLY A 6 43.61 -19.82 33.11
C GLY A 6 42.93 -19.26 31.84
N CYS A 7 43.17 -19.91 30.71
CA CYS A 7 42.62 -19.46 29.40
C CYS A 7 41.12 -19.78 29.24
N ALA A 8 40.66 -20.90 29.81
CA ALA A 8 39.23 -21.27 29.77
C ALA A 8 38.35 -20.34 30.64
N VAL A 9 38.86 -19.98 31.83
CA VAL A 9 38.14 -19.07 32.74
C VAL A 9 38.09 -17.63 32.20
N LEU A 10 39.14 -17.14 31.55
CA LEU A 10 39.15 -15.85 30.88
C LEU A 10 38.21 -15.82 29.66
N LYS A 11 38.16 -16.87 28.83
CA LYS A 11 37.22 -16.98 27.71
C LYS A 11 35.76 -17.08 28.18
N SER A 12 35.49 -17.76 29.30
CA SER A 12 34.15 -17.82 29.89
C SER A 12 33.70 -16.46 30.49
N LYS A 13 34.59 -15.76 31.20
CA LYS A 13 34.31 -14.42 31.74
C LYS A 13 34.13 -13.38 30.62
N LEU A 14 34.91 -13.42 29.55
CA LEU A 14 34.76 -12.56 28.39
C LEU A 14 33.43 -12.85 27.66
N LYS A 15 33.02 -14.11 27.48
CA LYS A 15 31.73 -14.48 26.91
C LYS A 15 30.55 -14.00 27.80
N HIS A 16 30.64 -14.08 29.10
CA HIS A 16 29.63 -13.61 30.01
C HIS A 16 29.55 -12.07 30.03
N GLN A 17 30.67 -11.39 29.98
CA GLN A 17 30.73 -9.94 29.93
C GLN A 17 30.19 -9.36 28.62
N THR A 18 30.51 -9.96 27.44
CA THR A 18 29.96 -9.61 26.15
C THR A 18 28.46 -9.93 26.05
N SER A 19 28.01 -11.03 26.62
CA SER A 19 26.58 -11.39 26.70
C SER A 19 25.76 -10.38 27.52
N ASN A 20 26.30 -9.96 28.68
CA ASN A 20 25.64 -8.98 29.54
C ASN A 20 25.59 -7.56 28.88
N ILE A 21 26.66 -7.14 28.21
CA ILE A 21 26.71 -5.86 27.49
C ILE A 21 25.72 -5.87 26.33
N ALA A 22 25.63 -6.96 25.57
CA ALA A 22 24.66 -7.09 24.47
C ALA A 22 23.22 -7.09 24.99
N ALA A 23 22.92 -7.78 26.10
CA ALA A 23 21.58 -7.78 26.69
C ALA A 23 21.17 -6.39 27.22
N THR A 24 22.12 -5.64 27.81
CA THR A 24 21.89 -4.26 28.25
C THR A 24 21.57 -3.33 27.07
N ALA A 25 22.33 -3.42 25.97
CA ALA A 25 22.11 -2.63 24.77
C ALA A 25 20.76 -2.92 24.10
N GLU A 26 20.30 -4.18 24.08
CA GLU A 26 18.97 -4.52 23.55
C GLU A 26 17.84 -4.02 24.45
N SER A 27 18.03 -4.05 25.80
CA SER A 27 17.07 -3.47 26.74
C SER A 27 16.95 -1.96 26.54
N GLU A 28 18.08 -1.24 26.44
CA GLU A 28 18.10 0.20 26.19
C GLU A 28 17.39 0.59 24.89
N LYS A 29 17.56 -0.18 23.82
CA LYS A 29 16.83 0.02 22.56
C LYS A 29 15.32 -0.16 22.74
N LEU A 30 14.89 -1.25 23.41
CA LEU A 30 13.48 -1.49 23.64
C LEU A 30 12.85 -0.38 24.47
N ASP A 31 13.54 0.06 25.51
CA ASP A 31 13.07 1.16 26.37
C ASP A 31 12.96 2.47 25.60
N ALA A 32 13.94 2.76 24.71
CA ALA A 32 13.89 3.94 23.84
C ALA A 32 12.72 3.87 22.84
N ILE A 33 12.46 2.71 22.22
CA ILE A 33 11.32 2.53 21.31
C ILE A 33 10.00 2.70 22.07
N ARG A 34 9.89 2.15 23.29
CA ARG A 34 8.70 2.28 24.14
C ARG A 34 8.48 3.71 24.60
N ALA A 35 9.54 4.39 25.02
CA ALA A 35 9.46 5.78 25.44
C ALA A 35 9.03 6.72 24.28
N ALA A 36 9.34 6.35 23.03
CA ALA A 36 8.89 7.07 21.85
C ALA A 36 7.43 6.82 21.48
N LEU A 37 6.78 5.76 22.03
CA LEU A 37 5.36 5.49 21.77
C LEU A 37 4.49 6.59 22.38
N PRO A 38 3.57 7.19 21.61
CA PRO A 38 2.60 8.12 22.14
C PRO A 38 1.76 7.46 23.25
N ALA A 39 1.52 8.18 24.34
CA ALA A 39 0.72 7.68 25.46
C ALA A 39 -0.74 7.44 25.07
N GLU A 40 -1.23 8.25 24.15
CA GLU A 40 -2.59 8.18 23.57
C GLU A 40 -2.51 8.25 22.04
N GLY A 41 -3.53 7.74 21.37
CA GLY A 41 -3.66 7.85 19.91
C GLY A 41 -3.00 6.71 19.14
N LEU A 42 -2.12 7.02 18.23
CA LEU A 42 -1.60 6.18 17.16
C LEU A 42 -1.33 4.70 17.50
N PHE A 43 -0.92 4.39 18.73
CA PHE A 43 -0.49 3.04 19.14
C PHE A 43 -1.10 2.59 20.48
N ALA A 44 -2.15 3.22 20.95
CA ALA A 44 -2.79 2.86 22.23
C ALA A 44 -3.22 1.38 22.25
N ASP A 45 -3.76 0.90 21.13
CA ASP A 45 -4.28 -0.47 20.94
C ASP A 45 -3.43 -1.30 19.95
N ARG A 46 -2.11 -1.20 20.02
CA ARG A 46 -1.25 -1.93 19.09
C ARG A 46 -1.30 -3.43 19.33
N ASP A 47 -1.43 -4.17 18.23
CA ASP A 47 -1.38 -5.64 18.19
C ASP A 47 -0.10 -6.19 17.51
N TRP A 48 0.87 -5.33 17.15
CA TRP A 48 2.07 -5.71 16.42
C TRP A 48 3.31 -5.82 17.32
N LEU A 49 4.27 -6.65 16.91
CA LEU A 49 5.50 -6.92 17.63
C LEU A 49 6.57 -5.86 17.31
N ILE A 50 7.30 -5.44 18.34
CA ILE A 50 8.46 -4.54 18.22
C ILE A 50 9.69 -5.34 17.84
N SER A 51 10.55 -4.78 16.98
CA SER A 51 11.86 -5.36 16.64
C SER A 51 13.00 -4.44 17.10
N PRO A 52 14.16 -4.97 17.46
CA PRO A 52 15.36 -4.17 17.71
C PRO A 52 15.95 -3.54 16.43
N ASP A 53 15.62 -4.08 15.27
CA ASP A 53 16.25 -3.73 14.01
C ASP A 53 15.22 -3.36 12.93
N PRO A 54 15.55 -2.44 12.01
CA PRO A 54 14.79 -2.23 10.78
C PRO A 54 14.97 -3.42 9.82
N PHE A 55 14.13 -3.53 8.79
CA PHE A 55 14.26 -4.57 7.76
C PHE A 55 15.33 -4.16 6.72
N PRO A 56 16.44 -4.91 6.60
CA PRO A 56 17.52 -4.52 5.72
C PRO A 56 17.26 -4.94 4.26
N ILE A 57 17.50 -4.02 3.32
CA ILE A 57 17.51 -4.29 1.88
C ILE A 57 18.78 -3.76 1.24
N SER A 58 19.20 -4.37 0.12
CA SER A 58 20.43 -3.96 -0.57
C SER A 58 20.27 -2.60 -1.26
N GLU A 59 21.36 -1.83 -1.41
CA GLU A 59 21.40 -0.59 -2.19
C GLU A 59 20.83 -0.76 -3.60
N LYS A 60 21.14 -1.89 -4.26
CA LYS A 60 20.58 -2.22 -5.57
C LYS A 60 19.05 -2.28 -5.53
N PHE A 61 18.48 -2.84 -4.47
CA PHE A 61 17.02 -2.91 -4.33
C PHE A 61 16.42 -1.55 -3.99
N VAL A 62 17.10 -0.71 -3.20
CA VAL A 62 16.70 0.69 -2.98
C VAL A 62 16.63 1.44 -4.31
N SER A 63 17.65 1.35 -5.15
CA SER A 63 17.66 1.97 -6.48
C SER A 63 16.54 1.46 -7.39
N GLU A 64 16.18 0.17 -7.30
CA GLU A 64 15.02 -0.39 -8.01
C GLU A 64 13.70 0.19 -7.48
N LEU A 65 13.55 0.34 -6.15
CA LEU A 65 12.38 0.96 -5.54
C LEU A 65 12.22 2.43 -5.95
N GLU A 66 13.32 3.19 -5.99
CA GLU A 66 13.28 4.59 -6.46
C GLU A 66 12.76 4.70 -7.89
N GLN A 67 13.23 3.81 -8.78
CA GLN A 67 12.75 3.76 -10.16
C GLN A 67 11.31 3.28 -10.28
N LEU A 68 10.87 2.38 -9.38
CA LEU A 68 9.51 1.86 -9.36
C LEU A 68 8.48 2.97 -9.15
N GLY A 69 8.75 3.93 -8.27
CA GLY A 69 7.85 5.05 -8.00
C GLY A 69 7.49 5.83 -9.27
N HIS A 70 8.48 6.16 -10.08
CA HIS A 70 8.24 6.85 -11.35
C HIS A 70 7.47 5.97 -12.36
N ARG A 71 7.81 4.67 -12.45
CA ARG A 71 7.07 3.73 -13.32
C ARG A 71 5.60 3.63 -12.93
N LEU A 72 5.29 3.60 -11.64
CA LEU A 72 3.90 3.54 -11.15
C LEU A 72 3.14 4.85 -11.40
N PHE A 73 3.81 5.99 -11.27
CA PHE A 73 3.20 7.28 -11.62
C PHE A 73 2.84 7.37 -13.10
N VAL A 74 3.76 6.93 -13.99
CA VAL A 74 3.50 6.86 -15.43
C VAL A 74 2.37 5.87 -15.73
N PHE A 75 2.30 4.75 -15.00
CA PHE A 75 1.21 3.78 -15.12
C PHE A 75 -0.14 4.39 -14.71
N GLN A 76 -0.24 5.08 -13.58
CA GLN A 76 -1.47 5.76 -13.17
C GLN A 76 -1.90 6.84 -14.18
N ARG A 77 -0.95 7.58 -14.73
CA ARG A 77 -1.22 8.55 -15.81
C ARG A 77 -1.79 7.86 -17.05
N ALA A 78 -1.23 6.73 -17.45
CA ALA A 78 -1.73 5.94 -18.57
C ALA A 78 -3.13 5.35 -18.27
N CYS A 79 -3.40 4.87 -17.05
CA CYS A 79 -4.74 4.46 -16.61
C CYS A 79 -5.76 5.59 -16.78
N ASN A 80 -5.43 6.77 -16.25
CA ASN A 80 -6.28 7.96 -16.38
C ASN A 80 -6.54 8.31 -17.85
N GLN A 81 -5.50 8.28 -18.69
CA GLN A 81 -5.62 8.56 -20.12
C GLN A 81 -6.48 7.53 -20.85
N LEU A 82 -6.30 6.23 -20.57
CA LEU A 82 -7.11 5.17 -21.18
C LEU A 82 -8.59 5.32 -20.87
N TYR A 83 -8.93 5.60 -19.60
CA TYR A 83 -10.30 5.88 -19.22
C TYR A 83 -10.87 7.09 -19.98
N GLN A 84 -10.10 8.19 -20.05
CA GLN A 84 -10.50 9.42 -20.75
C GLN A 84 -10.74 9.18 -22.26
N LEU A 85 -9.88 8.39 -22.90
CA LEU A 85 -10.02 8.06 -24.32
C LEU A 85 -11.23 7.15 -24.57
N SER A 86 -11.50 6.21 -23.63
CA SER A 86 -12.61 5.26 -23.73
C SER A 86 -13.97 5.98 -23.66
N PHE A 87 -14.22 6.78 -22.61
CA PHE A 87 -15.53 7.44 -22.50
C PHE A 87 -15.77 8.52 -23.57
N ARG A 88 -14.71 9.02 -24.21
CA ARG A 88 -14.80 9.95 -25.36
C ARG A 88 -14.91 9.25 -26.71
N GLY A 89 -15.02 7.91 -26.73
CA GLY A 89 -15.14 7.12 -27.97
C GLY A 89 -13.88 7.04 -28.82
N LYS A 90 -12.71 7.40 -28.28
CA LYS A 90 -11.40 7.29 -28.94
C LYS A 90 -10.70 5.95 -28.68
N HIS A 91 -11.19 5.19 -27.71
CA HIS A 91 -10.86 3.80 -27.40
C HIS A 91 -12.17 3.03 -27.15
N PRO A 92 -12.15 1.67 -27.12
CA PRO A 92 -13.34 0.87 -26.89
C PRO A 92 -14.12 1.30 -25.64
N GLY A 93 -15.41 1.63 -25.80
CA GLY A 93 -16.26 2.19 -24.74
C GLY A 93 -16.51 1.23 -23.57
N TRP A 94 -16.33 -0.09 -23.77
CA TRP A 94 -16.49 -1.07 -22.72
C TRP A 94 -15.49 -0.86 -21.55
N ILE A 95 -14.31 -0.26 -21.81
CA ILE A 95 -13.30 0.00 -20.77
C ILE A 95 -13.86 0.97 -19.72
N ALA A 96 -14.36 2.12 -20.16
CA ALA A 96 -15.01 3.08 -19.25
C ALA A 96 -16.26 2.47 -18.61
N LYS A 97 -17.08 1.74 -19.37
CA LYS A 97 -18.28 1.07 -18.84
C LYS A 97 -17.96 0.11 -17.69
N TYR A 98 -16.88 -0.66 -17.79
CA TYR A 98 -16.47 -1.59 -16.73
C TYR A 98 -15.91 -0.86 -15.52
N LEU A 99 -15.11 0.18 -15.75
CA LEU A 99 -14.54 1.01 -14.69
C LEU A 99 -15.60 1.86 -13.97
N ASP A 100 -16.74 2.10 -14.60
CA ASP A 100 -17.89 2.81 -14.00
C ASP A 100 -18.91 1.86 -13.35
N ALA A 101 -18.75 0.55 -13.55
CA ALA A 101 -19.69 -0.43 -13.03
C ALA A 101 -19.89 -0.29 -11.51
N GLY A 102 -21.15 -0.32 -11.07
CA GLY A 102 -21.56 -0.19 -9.66
C GLY A 102 -21.42 1.21 -9.07
N LYS A 103 -20.98 2.22 -9.84
CA LYS A 103 -20.78 3.58 -9.34
C LYS A 103 -21.97 4.49 -9.59
N PRO A 104 -22.30 5.42 -8.67
CA PRO A 104 -23.35 6.40 -8.88
C PRO A 104 -23.10 7.28 -10.12
N ALA A 105 -24.10 7.46 -10.98
CA ALA A 105 -23.97 8.23 -12.20
C ALA A 105 -23.44 9.66 -11.95
N LYS A 106 -23.95 10.34 -10.91
CA LYS A 106 -23.47 11.67 -10.52
C LYS A 106 -21.97 11.71 -10.21
N LEU A 107 -21.44 10.69 -9.54
CA LEU A 107 -20.00 10.59 -9.22
C LEU A 107 -19.18 10.36 -10.47
N VAL A 108 -19.66 9.51 -11.38
CA VAL A 108 -19.03 9.27 -12.68
C VAL A 108 -18.99 10.56 -13.50
N GLU A 109 -20.09 11.28 -13.61
CA GLU A 109 -20.16 12.56 -14.32
C GLU A 109 -19.23 13.61 -13.72
N LEU A 110 -19.20 13.73 -12.39
CA LEU A 110 -18.29 14.62 -11.67
C LEU A 110 -16.83 14.30 -12.00
N SER A 111 -16.44 13.03 -11.92
CA SER A 111 -15.06 12.58 -12.18
C SER A 111 -14.56 12.87 -13.60
N ARG A 112 -15.48 13.06 -14.55
CA ARG A 112 -15.22 13.37 -15.97
C ARG A 112 -15.09 14.86 -16.28
N GLN A 113 -15.36 15.73 -15.31
CA GLN A 113 -15.25 17.17 -15.50
C GLN A 113 -13.82 17.60 -15.84
N LYS A 114 -13.72 18.67 -16.63
CA LYS A 114 -12.44 19.19 -17.12
C LYS A 114 -11.46 19.54 -15.99
N ILE A 115 -11.98 20.04 -14.86
CA ILE A 115 -11.17 20.43 -13.70
C ILE A 115 -10.39 19.25 -13.10
N PHE A 116 -10.96 18.04 -13.12
CA PHE A 116 -10.32 16.85 -12.59
C PHE A 116 -9.48 16.08 -13.63
N ARG A 117 -9.52 16.48 -14.90
CA ARG A 117 -8.98 15.69 -16.01
C ARG A 117 -7.56 15.20 -15.78
N ASP A 118 -6.69 16.09 -15.34
CA ASP A 118 -5.25 15.81 -15.21
C ASP A 118 -4.81 15.52 -13.76
N GLU A 119 -5.77 15.55 -12.81
CA GLU A 119 -5.51 15.22 -11.41
C GLU A 119 -5.19 13.72 -11.23
N LEU A 120 -4.14 13.43 -10.47
CA LEU A 120 -3.68 12.08 -10.12
C LEU A 120 -3.41 11.98 -8.62
N PRO A 121 -3.42 10.78 -8.04
CA PRO A 121 -2.96 10.57 -6.67
C PRO A 121 -1.54 11.09 -6.48
N ARG A 122 -1.34 11.84 -5.38
CA ARG A 122 -0.02 12.40 -5.04
C ARG A 122 0.77 11.55 -4.06
N VAL A 123 0.13 10.57 -3.45
CA VAL A 123 0.77 9.51 -2.68
C VAL A 123 0.53 8.20 -3.39
N ILE A 124 1.59 7.45 -3.65
CA ILE A 124 1.54 6.15 -4.31
C ILE A 124 2.15 5.12 -3.35
N ARG A 125 1.37 4.12 -2.96
CA ARG A 125 1.84 3.02 -2.14
C ARG A 125 1.46 1.68 -2.77
N PRO A 126 2.40 0.98 -3.39
CA PRO A 126 2.19 -0.41 -3.75
C PRO A 126 2.43 -1.31 -2.54
N ASP A 127 1.70 -2.41 -2.46
CA ASP A 127 1.99 -3.51 -1.55
C ASP A 127 2.87 -4.53 -2.30
N LEU A 128 4.13 -4.63 -1.91
CA LEU A 128 5.10 -5.53 -2.53
C LEU A 128 5.24 -6.81 -1.71
N ILE A 129 5.05 -7.96 -2.34
CA ILE A 129 5.39 -9.25 -1.74
C ILE A 129 6.77 -9.67 -2.24
N LEU A 130 7.71 -9.83 -1.31
CA LEU A 130 9.06 -10.24 -1.66
C LEU A 130 9.09 -11.73 -2.01
N THR A 131 9.64 -12.07 -3.16
CA THR A 131 9.78 -13.44 -3.67
C THR A 131 11.25 -13.82 -3.73
N GLU A 132 11.58 -15.09 -4.02
CA GLU A 132 12.98 -15.57 -4.10
C GLU A 132 13.85 -14.79 -5.08
N LYS A 133 13.27 -14.31 -6.17
CA LYS A 133 14.05 -13.68 -7.24
C LYS A 133 13.87 -12.16 -7.30
N SER A 134 12.77 -11.64 -6.78
CA SER A 134 12.38 -10.24 -6.93
C SER A 134 11.24 -9.89 -5.96
N TYR A 135 10.26 -9.15 -6.43
CA TYR A 135 9.01 -8.84 -5.75
C TYR A 135 7.85 -8.86 -6.75
N ILE A 136 6.64 -8.93 -6.24
CA ILE A 136 5.42 -8.68 -7.03
C ILE A 136 4.60 -7.57 -6.38
N ILE A 137 3.85 -6.84 -7.19
CA ILE A 137 2.91 -5.81 -6.73
C ILE A 137 1.55 -6.49 -6.50
N ALA A 138 1.23 -6.76 -5.25
CA ALA A 138 -0.03 -7.39 -4.90
C ALA A 138 -1.23 -6.44 -5.08
N GLU A 139 -1.00 -5.15 -4.81
CA GLU A 139 -2.03 -4.10 -4.85
C GLU A 139 -1.37 -2.72 -4.98
N MET A 140 -2.11 -1.74 -5.51
CA MET A 140 -1.81 -0.31 -5.39
C MET A 140 -2.93 0.31 -4.57
N ASP A 141 -2.57 0.85 -3.41
CA ASP A 141 -3.53 1.49 -2.53
C ASP A 141 -3.84 2.92 -3.01
N SER A 142 -5.12 3.26 -3.02
CA SER A 142 -5.62 4.56 -3.47
C SER A 142 -5.60 5.62 -2.38
N VAL A 143 -5.83 5.18 -1.14
CA VAL A 143 -5.86 6.01 0.07
C VAL A 143 -5.00 5.32 1.13
N PRO A 144 -3.66 5.38 0.97
CA PRO A 144 -2.77 4.56 1.78
C PRO A 144 -2.78 4.95 3.26
N GLY A 145 -3.09 3.99 4.13
CA GLY A 145 -2.81 4.06 5.55
C GLY A 145 -1.33 3.81 5.86
N GLY A 146 -0.91 4.03 7.10
CA GLY A 146 0.46 3.80 7.56
C GLY A 146 1.44 4.94 7.27
N ILE A 147 0.97 6.10 6.81
CA ILE A 147 1.83 7.27 6.56
C ILE A 147 2.41 7.79 7.87
N GLY A 148 1.55 8.02 8.88
CA GLY A 148 1.97 8.48 10.19
C GLY A 148 2.77 7.40 10.94
N LEU A 149 2.34 6.14 10.85
CA LEU A 149 3.08 5.01 11.42
C LEU A 149 4.50 4.92 10.86
N THR A 150 4.66 5.02 9.53
CA THR A 150 5.98 4.96 8.90
C THR A 150 6.84 6.18 9.28
N ALA A 151 6.23 7.36 9.38
CA ALA A 151 6.92 8.57 9.85
C ALA A 151 7.43 8.41 11.29
N TRP A 152 6.59 7.88 12.19
CA TRP A 152 6.97 7.61 13.56
C TRP A 152 8.10 6.56 13.65
N LEU A 153 7.97 5.45 12.92
CA LEU A 153 9.00 4.41 12.86
C LEU A 153 10.33 4.97 12.34
N ASN A 154 10.30 5.77 11.28
CA ASN A 154 11.50 6.39 10.72
C ASN A 154 12.21 7.27 11.78
N ARG A 155 11.48 8.15 12.47
CA ARG A 155 12.05 8.99 13.54
C ARG A 155 12.63 8.16 14.68
N THR A 156 11.87 7.17 15.16
CA THR A 156 12.28 6.32 16.28
C THR A 156 13.57 5.57 15.97
N TYR A 157 13.64 4.92 14.79
CA TYR A 157 14.83 4.14 14.42
C TYR A 157 16.00 5.01 13.97
N SER A 158 15.77 6.18 13.37
CA SER A 158 16.84 7.17 13.12
C SER A 158 17.47 7.68 14.41
N ALA A 159 16.67 7.93 15.45
CA ALA A 159 17.17 8.30 16.77
C ALA A 159 18.05 7.22 17.42
N LEU A 160 17.83 5.94 17.04
CA LEU A 160 18.68 4.81 17.42
C LEU A 160 19.91 4.63 16.52
N GLY A 161 20.18 5.60 15.63
CA GLY A 161 21.32 5.56 14.71
C GLY A 161 21.16 4.62 13.51
N GLN A 162 19.94 4.22 13.17
CA GLN A 162 19.67 3.36 12.03
C GLN A 162 19.46 4.18 10.75
N ASP A 163 20.06 3.74 9.63
CA ASP A 163 19.88 4.36 8.31
C ASP A 163 18.62 3.82 7.63
N VAL A 164 17.48 4.46 7.89
CA VAL A 164 16.19 4.06 7.33
C VAL A 164 15.89 4.78 6.02
N ILE A 165 15.14 4.11 5.13
CA ILE A 165 14.73 4.69 3.84
C ILE A 165 13.90 5.95 4.07
N GLY A 166 14.32 7.04 3.46
CA GLY A 166 13.70 8.36 3.60
C GLY A 166 14.28 9.18 4.77
N GLY A 167 15.11 8.59 5.63
CA GLY A 167 15.65 9.24 6.81
C GLY A 167 14.59 9.57 7.85
N GLU A 168 14.95 10.38 8.82
CA GLU A 168 14.11 10.76 9.96
C GLU A 168 12.78 11.40 9.53
N ASP A 169 12.80 12.39 8.66
CA ASP A 169 11.65 13.24 8.33
C ASP A 169 11.13 13.08 6.89
N GLY A 170 11.65 12.13 6.12
CA GLY A 170 11.27 11.96 4.72
C GLY A 170 9.76 11.82 4.48
N MET A 171 9.06 11.09 5.35
CA MET A 171 7.60 10.94 5.25
C MET A 171 6.86 12.26 5.49
N LEU A 172 7.30 13.06 6.46
CA LEU A 172 6.73 14.38 6.75
C LEU A 172 7.00 15.36 5.61
N ASP A 173 8.23 15.41 5.13
CA ASP A 173 8.63 16.24 3.98
C ASP A 173 7.80 15.89 2.73
N GLY A 174 7.61 14.60 2.46
CA GLY A 174 6.83 14.14 1.34
C GLY A 174 5.36 14.55 1.47
N PHE A 175 4.75 14.31 2.64
CA PHE A 175 3.34 14.63 2.87
C PHE A 175 3.08 16.15 2.85
N GLN A 176 3.99 16.95 3.42
CA GLN A 176 3.92 18.42 3.34
C GLN A 176 3.83 18.92 1.89
N LYS A 177 4.48 18.25 0.94
CA LYS A 177 4.46 18.64 -0.48
C LYS A 177 3.19 18.22 -1.23
N VAL A 178 2.39 17.33 -0.64
CA VAL A 178 1.06 17.00 -1.20
C VAL A 178 0.14 18.20 -1.14
N LEU A 179 0.13 18.91 0.00
CA LEU A 179 -0.59 20.17 0.23
C LEU A 179 0.38 21.19 0.85
N PRO A 180 1.12 21.95 0.06
CA PRO A 180 2.22 22.80 0.54
C PRO A 180 1.81 23.87 1.55
N ASN A 181 0.57 24.34 1.46
CA ASN A 181 0.02 25.37 2.36
C ASN A 181 -0.68 24.77 3.61
N GLY A 182 -0.56 23.46 3.85
CA GLY A 182 -1.38 22.75 4.81
C GLY A 182 -2.77 22.44 4.26
N GLY A 183 -3.66 21.94 5.11
CA GLY A 183 -5.01 21.60 4.71
C GLY A 183 -5.74 20.73 5.71
N ASP A 184 -6.91 20.26 5.30
CA ASP A 184 -7.79 19.44 6.10
C ASP A 184 -7.67 17.96 5.72
N ILE A 185 -7.31 17.11 6.67
CA ILE A 185 -7.34 15.66 6.51
C ILE A 185 -8.73 15.19 6.94
N LEU A 186 -9.51 14.68 6.00
CA LEU A 186 -10.86 14.20 6.26
C LEU A 186 -10.88 12.70 6.47
N VAL A 187 -11.27 12.27 7.66
CA VAL A 187 -11.40 10.85 8.04
C VAL A 187 -12.88 10.55 8.25
N SER A 188 -13.41 9.54 7.54
CA SER A 188 -14.80 9.07 7.72
C SER A 188 -14.90 8.06 8.86
N GLU A 189 -16.15 7.74 9.27
CA GLU A 189 -16.42 6.69 10.26
C GLU A 189 -15.88 5.32 9.80
N GLU A 190 -15.97 4.97 8.51
CA GLU A 190 -15.43 3.72 7.97
C GLU A 190 -13.90 3.64 8.12
N SER A 191 -13.20 4.77 8.05
CA SER A 191 -11.75 4.87 8.21
C SER A 191 -11.31 5.36 9.61
N ALA A 192 -12.22 5.40 10.59
CA ALA A 192 -11.98 5.97 11.92
C ALA A 192 -10.80 5.33 12.68
N THR A 193 -10.50 4.05 12.43
CA THR A 193 -9.34 3.36 13.01
C THR A 193 -7.99 4.00 12.66
N TYR A 194 -7.93 4.79 11.58
CA TYR A 194 -6.74 5.54 11.18
C TYR A 194 -6.71 6.99 11.70
N ARG A 195 -7.77 7.47 12.35
CA ARG A 195 -7.84 8.84 12.86
C ARG A 195 -6.67 9.18 13.79
N PRO A 196 -6.30 8.36 14.78
CA PRO A 196 -5.17 8.66 15.67
C PRO A 196 -3.85 8.82 14.91
N GLU A 197 -3.65 8.02 13.85
CA GLU A 197 -2.48 8.12 12.97
C GLU A 197 -2.44 9.46 12.23
N MET A 198 -3.58 9.90 11.70
CA MET A 198 -3.67 11.17 10.97
C MET A 198 -3.54 12.38 11.92
N GLU A 199 -4.07 12.29 13.14
CA GLU A 199 -3.92 13.33 14.17
C GLU A 199 -2.46 13.49 14.60
N TRP A 200 -1.76 12.37 14.82
CA TRP A 200 -0.32 12.41 15.07
C TRP A 200 0.45 13.05 13.91
N LEU A 201 0.15 12.62 12.68
CA LEU A 201 0.77 13.16 11.46
C LEU A 201 0.56 14.67 11.34
N ALA A 202 -0.67 15.15 11.51
CA ALA A 202 -1.00 16.57 11.46
C ALA A 202 -0.27 17.38 12.56
N ALA A 203 -0.19 16.84 13.78
CA ALA A 203 0.54 17.46 14.86
C ALA A 203 2.04 17.60 14.54
N GLN A 204 2.65 16.55 13.98
CA GLN A 204 4.06 16.60 13.56
C GLN A 204 4.29 17.59 12.40
N LEU A 205 3.41 17.64 11.41
CA LEU A 205 3.48 18.58 10.29
C LEU A 205 3.36 20.03 10.75
N ASN A 206 2.54 20.31 11.75
CA ASN A 206 2.41 21.65 12.33
C ASN A 206 3.66 22.07 13.13
N GLN A 207 4.43 21.13 13.64
CA GLN A 207 5.70 21.36 14.33
C GLN A 207 6.91 21.35 13.37
N HIS A 208 6.79 20.63 12.25
CA HIS A 208 7.86 20.43 11.29
C HIS A 208 8.11 21.70 10.48
N ARG A 209 9.16 22.44 10.85
CA ARG A 209 9.62 23.59 10.09
C ARG A 209 10.58 23.13 9.01
N THR A 210 10.16 23.17 7.76
CA THR A 210 11.13 23.14 6.65
C THR A 210 11.96 24.42 6.73
N SER A 211 13.24 24.28 6.92
CA SER A 211 14.22 25.34 7.16
C SER A 211 14.33 26.43 6.07
N ASN A 212 13.51 26.36 5.01
CA ASN A 212 13.63 27.19 3.81
C ASN A 212 12.33 27.87 3.34
N ILE A 213 11.28 27.96 4.16
CA ILE A 213 10.03 28.61 3.71
C ILE A 213 9.63 29.71 4.68
N GLU A 214 9.72 30.97 4.20
CA GLU A 214 9.22 32.19 4.86
C GLU A 214 7.67 32.30 4.81
N HIS A 215 6.93 31.18 4.83
CA HIS A 215 5.48 31.20 4.73
C HIS A 215 4.77 30.88 6.05
N PRO A 216 3.54 31.39 6.25
CA PRO A 216 2.82 31.23 7.49
C PRO A 216 2.60 29.75 7.82
N ILE A 217 2.54 29.45 9.09
CA ILE A 217 2.38 28.15 9.72
C ILE A 217 1.38 27.31 8.94
N SER A 218 1.86 26.21 8.33
CA SER A 218 0.97 25.21 7.73
C SER A 218 -0.02 24.74 8.77
N ASN A 219 -1.29 25.00 8.57
CA ASN A 219 -2.34 24.60 9.51
C ASN A 219 -2.97 23.29 9.03
N TRP A 220 -2.44 22.17 9.52
CA TRP A 220 -3.01 20.85 9.29
C TRP A 220 -4.04 20.52 10.35
N ARG A 221 -5.22 20.12 9.93
CA ARG A 221 -6.33 19.72 10.81
C ARG A 221 -6.84 18.35 10.41
N VAL A 222 -7.24 17.54 11.38
CA VAL A 222 -7.96 16.28 11.13
C VAL A 222 -9.41 16.48 11.54
N LEU A 223 -10.31 16.26 10.59
CA LEU A 223 -11.74 16.51 10.76
C LEU A 223 -12.55 15.28 10.36
N ALA A 224 -13.73 15.12 11.00
CA ALA A 224 -14.70 14.12 10.58
C ALA A 224 -15.31 14.51 9.24
N ALA A 225 -15.26 13.59 8.27
CA ALA A 225 -15.81 13.83 6.94
C ALA A 225 -17.32 14.12 6.98
N GLU A 226 -18.03 13.46 7.91
CA GLU A 226 -19.50 13.56 8.08
C GLU A 226 -19.97 14.97 8.42
N ASN A 227 -19.14 15.74 9.11
CA ASN A 227 -19.46 17.08 9.59
C ASN A 227 -18.71 18.20 8.84
N TYR A 228 -17.95 17.84 7.81
CA TYR A 228 -17.07 18.78 7.13
C TYR A 228 -17.83 19.81 6.30
N GLU A 229 -17.41 21.07 6.46
CA GLU A 229 -17.87 22.19 5.66
C GLU A 229 -16.67 22.82 4.93
N PRO A 230 -16.63 22.74 3.59
CA PRO A 230 -15.52 23.24 2.79
C PRO A 230 -15.30 24.73 3.01
N GLN A 231 -14.05 25.12 3.25
CA GLN A 231 -13.66 26.52 3.35
C GLN A 231 -12.81 26.89 2.12
N PRO A 232 -13.14 27.98 1.39
CA PRO A 232 -12.35 28.40 0.25
C PRO A 232 -10.88 28.60 0.62
N GLY A 233 -9.97 28.06 -0.21
CA GLY A 233 -8.53 28.15 0.02
C GLY A 233 -7.96 27.09 0.95
N HIS A 234 -8.78 26.21 1.56
CA HIS A 234 -8.34 25.06 2.31
C HIS A 234 -8.38 23.81 1.42
N ASP A 235 -7.21 23.32 1.05
CA ASP A 235 -7.09 22.06 0.32
C ASP A 235 -7.38 20.86 1.24
N VAL A 236 -7.84 19.76 0.65
CA VAL A 236 -8.30 18.58 1.37
C VAL A 236 -7.46 17.36 1.02
N TYR A 237 -6.95 16.68 2.04
CA TYR A 237 -6.50 15.29 1.92
C TYR A 237 -7.66 14.37 2.32
N ARG A 238 -8.22 13.67 1.34
CA ARG A 238 -9.33 12.73 1.53
C ARG A 238 -8.77 11.41 2.06
N PHE A 239 -8.99 11.15 3.35
CA PHE A 239 -8.61 9.87 3.96
C PHE A 239 -9.85 8.98 4.15
N PHE A 240 -10.54 8.71 3.07
CA PHE A 240 -11.63 7.73 2.93
C PHE A 240 -11.73 7.29 1.47
N GLU A 241 -12.22 6.07 1.26
CA GLU A 241 -12.48 5.53 -0.09
C GLU A 241 -13.75 6.13 -0.70
N LEU A 242 -13.81 6.24 -2.03
CA LEU A 242 -14.96 6.86 -2.70
C LEU A 242 -16.24 6.02 -2.62
N PHE A 243 -16.15 4.73 -2.30
CA PHE A 243 -17.35 3.92 -2.04
C PHE A 243 -18.10 4.39 -0.78
N ASP A 244 -17.43 5.06 0.14
CA ASP A 244 -17.98 5.51 1.42
C ASP A 244 -18.77 6.83 1.31
N LEU A 245 -18.72 7.51 0.16
CA LEU A 245 -19.44 8.77 -0.08
C LEU A 245 -20.92 8.76 0.34
N PRO A 246 -21.70 7.68 0.12
CA PRO A 246 -23.10 7.63 0.55
C PRO A 246 -23.29 7.73 2.07
N ASN A 247 -22.27 7.40 2.85
CA ASN A 247 -22.30 7.42 4.31
C ASN A 247 -21.85 8.76 4.89
N ILE A 248 -21.43 9.72 4.05
CA ILE A 248 -20.97 11.05 4.46
C ILE A 248 -22.06 12.10 4.17
N PRO A 249 -22.86 12.53 5.16
CA PRO A 249 -24.07 13.33 4.93
C PRO A 249 -23.84 14.68 4.23
N LYS A 250 -22.69 15.32 4.49
CA LYS A 250 -22.37 16.65 3.91
C LYS A 250 -21.47 16.60 2.69
N ILE A 251 -21.26 15.43 2.10
CA ILE A 251 -20.30 15.25 1.02
C ILE A 251 -20.59 16.11 -0.22
N GLU A 252 -21.86 16.33 -0.52
CA GLU A 252 -22.27 17.14 -1.70
C GLU A 252 -21.66 18.56 -1.69
N ALA A 253 -21.49 19.17 -0.50
CA ALA A 253 -20.86 20.47 -0.35
C ALA A 253 -19.38 20.44 -0.76
N LEU A 254 -18.64 19.38 -0.35
CA LEU A 254 -17.25 19.17 -0.74
C LEU A 254 -17.15 18.91 -2.25
N LEU A 255 -17.97 18.00 -2.80
CA LEU A 255 -17.98 17.68 -4.22
C LEU A 255 -18.23 18.90 -5.08
N LYS A 256 -19.18 19.73 -4.67
CA LYS A 256 -19.49 21.00 -5.34
C LYS A 256 -18.32 21.99 -5.26
N SER A 257 -17.75 22.17 -4.07
CA SER A 257 -16.61 23.07 -3.86
C SER A 257 -15.40 22.67 -4.72
N ALA A 258 -15.14 21.37 -4.81
CA ALA A 258 -14.08 20.81 -5.66
C ALA A 258 -14.39 21.03 -7.16
N SER A 259 -15.64 20.79 -7.58
CA SER A 259 -16.10 21.04 -8.95
C SER A 259 -16.01 22.52 -9.36
N ASP A 260 -16.31 23.43 -8.42
CA ASP A 260 -16.18 24.87 -8.62
C ASP A 260 -14.71 25.37 -8.58
N GLY A 261 -13.75 24.50 -8.29
CA GLY A 261 -12.33 24.83 -8.15
C GLY A 261 -11.97 25.66 -6.91
N LYS A 262 -12.87 25.70 -5.91
CA LYS A 262 -12.65 26.44 -4.65
C LYS A 262 -11.80 25.69 -3.65
N VAL A 263 -11.79 24.35 -3.75
CA VAL A 263 -11.05 23.44 -2.89
C VAL A 263 -10.43 22.35 -3.76
N ARG A 264 -9.14 22.09 -3.60
CA ARG A 264 -8.48 20.95 -4.22
C ARG A 264 -8.59 19.74 -3.30
N VAL A 265 -8.97 18.58 -3.86
CA VAL A 265 -9.11 17.33 -3.13
C VAL A 265 -8.08 16.33 -3.64
N THR A 266 -7.27 15.76 -2.73
CA THR A 266 -6.32 14.69 -3.03
C THR A 266 -6.45 13.54 -2.00
N PRO A 267 -6.43 12.27 -2.39
CA PRO A 267 -6.51 11.76 -3.76
C PRO A 267 -7.72 12.31 -4.52
N PRO A 268 -7.66 12.41 -5.86
CA PRO A 268 -8.72 13.05 -6.65
C PRO A 268 -10.03 12.26 -6.61
N ILE A 269 -11.16 12.95 -6.89
CA ILE A 269 -12.49 12.33 -6.96
C ILE A 269 -12.64 11.56 -8.27
N LYS A 270 -11.91 10.44 -8.38
CA LYS A 270 -11.85 9.59 -9.57
C LYS A 270 -11.98 8.11 -9.18
N PRO A 271 -13.20 7.61 -8.97
CA PRO A 271 -13.41 6.26 -8.47
C PRO A 271 -12.83 5.17 -9.40
N PHE A 272 -12.69 5.44 -10.70
CA PHE A 272 -12.06 4.52 -11.64
C PHE A 272 -10.55 4.32 -11.40
N LEU A 273 -9.86 5.26 -10.70
CA LEU A 273 -8.45 5.08 -10.33
C LEU A 273 -8.27 4.18 -9.09
N GLU A 274 -9.34 3.95 -8.31
CA GLU A 274 -9.34 3.09 -7.12
C GLU A 274 -9.62 1.61 -7.45
N GLU A 275 -9.57 1.23 -8.73
CA GLU A 275 -9.92 -0.09 -9.21
C GLU A 275 -8.71 -1.02 -9.37
N LYS A 276 -8.75 -2.21 -8.76
CA LYS A 276 -7.77 -3.28 -8.98
C LYS A 276 -7.85 -3.87 -10.39
N MET A 277 -8.97 -3.64 -11.09
CA MET A 277 -9.19 -4.00 -12.49
C MET A 277 -8.10 -3.47 -13.42
N TRP A 278 -7.39 -2.41 -13.07
CA TRP A 278 -6.29 -1.90 -13.88
C TRP A 278 -5.20 -2.93 -14.11
N PHE A 279 -4.97 -3.84 -13.17
CA PHE A 279 -4.02 -4.95 -13.37
C PHE A 279 -4.53 -5.96 -14.42
N ALA A 280 -5.84 -6.22 -14.47
CA ALA A 280 -6.42 -7.05 -15.52
C ALA A 280 -6.35 -6.35 -16.89
N LEU A 281 -6.71 -5.07 -16.97
CA LEU A 281 -6.64 -4.28 -18.19
C LEU A 281 -5.20 -4.16 -18.73
N PHE A 282 -4.20 -4.16 -17.85
CA PHE A 282 -2.78 -4.15 -18.24
C PHE A 282 -2.37 -5.43 -19.00
N TRP A 283 -2.95 -6.58 -18.65
CA TRP A 283 -2.64 -7.86 -19.30
C TRP A 283 -3.49 -8.14 -20.53
N LEU A 284 -4.53 -7.37 -20.80
CA LEU A 284 -5.38 -7.61 -21.96
C LEU A 284 -4.61 -7.35 -23.28
N LYS A 285 -4.54 -8.39 -24.14
CA LYS A 285 -3.86 -8.34 -25.43
C LYS A 285 -4.32 -7.17 -26.31
N PRO A 286 -5.61 -6.82 -26.42
CA PRO A 286 -6.06 -5.67 -27.22
C PRO A 286 -5.54 -4.31 -26.77
N LEU A 287 -5.12 -4.19 -25.49
CA LEU A 287 -4.60 -2.95 -24.93
C LEU A 287 -3.06 -2.87 -24.91
N ARG A 288 -2.38 -3.93 -25.37
CA ARG A 288 -0.92 -4.02 -25.30
C ARG A 288 -0.20 -2.88 -26.00
N GLU A 289 -0.65 -2.50 -27.19
CA GLU A 289 -0.01 -1.41 -27.95
C GLU A 289 -0.26 -0.04 -27.30
N PHE A 290 -1.42 0.16 -26.67
CA PHE A 290 -1.67 1.34 -25.83
C PHE A 290 -0.66 1.42 -24.69
N TRP A 291 -0.51 0.33 -23.92
CA TRP A 291 0.42 0.31 -22.78
C TRP A 291 1.87 0.52 -23.22
N ARG A 292 2.31 -0.11 -24.30
CA ARG A 292 3.67 0.08 -24.84
C ARG A 292 3.93 1.53 -25.26
N ARG A 293 2.97 2.17 -25.89
CA ARG A 293 3.08 3.57 -26.30
C ARG A 293 3.14 4.52 -25.10
N GLU A 294 2.23 4.37 -24.13
CA GLU A 294 2.12 5.31 -23.01
C GLU A 294 3.20 5.11 -21.93
N LEU A 295 3.65 3.89 -21.73
CA LEU A 295 4.69 3.55 -20.75
C LEU A 295 6.10 3.57 -21.34
N GLY A 296 6.22 3.40 -22.66
CA GLY A 296 7.46 3.02 -23.32
C GLY A 296 7.81 1.56 -23.08
N GLU A 297 8.55 0.96 -24.02
CA GLU A 297 8.87 -0.48 -23.99
C GLU A 297 9.54 -0.92 -22.70
N LYS A 298 10.53 -0.16 -22.22
CA LYS A 298 11.29 -0.48 -21.01
C LYS A 298 10.39 -0.57 -19.75
N TYR A 299 9.50 0.40 -19.55
CA TYR A 299 8.62 0.40 -18.37
C TYR A 299 7.53 -0.64 -18.49
N PHE A 300 6.99 -0.83 -19.70
CA PHE A 300 6.01 -1.88 -19.96
C PHE A 300 6.56 -3.27 -19.59
N LEU A 301 7.75 -3.63 -20.06
CA LEU A 301 8.38 -4.90 -19.74
C LEU A 301 8.69 -5.03 -18.24
N LYS A 302 9.21 -3.97 -17.61
CA LYS A 302 9.48 -3.97 -16.18
C LYS A 302 8.22 -4.14 -15.31
N LEU A 303 7.13 -3.54 -15.71
CA LEU A 303 5.85 -3.72 -15.00
C LEU A 303 5.26 -5.12 -15.24
N GLN A 304 5.48 -5.73 -16.42
CA GLN A 304 5.10 -7.13 -16.66
C GLN A 304 5.86 -8.13 -15.79
N GLU A 305 7.10 -7.80 -15.37
CA GLU A 305 7.88 -8.66 -14.46
C GLU A 305 7.30 -8.68 -13.03
N VAL A 306 6.63 -7.59 -12.60
CA VAL A 306 6.23 -7.38 -11.20
C VAL A 306 4.72 -7.29 -10.97
N ILE A 307 3.91 -6.99 -11.98
CA ILE A 307 2.45 -7.07 -11.89
C ILE A 307 2.02 -8.53 -12.14
N PRO A 308 1.44 -9.24 -11.18
CA PRO A 308 0.96 -10.61 -11.37
C PRO A 308 -0.04 -10.69 -12.53
N TYR A 309 -0.02 -11.80 -13.25
CA TYR A 309 -1.03 -11.99 -14.27
C TYR A 309 -2.42 -11.96 -13.67
N THR A 310 -3.26 -11.09 -14.22
CA THR A 310 -4.57 -10.78 -13.66
C THR A 310 -5.61 -10.85 -14.77
N TRP A 311 -6.74 -11.48 -14.47
CA TRP A 311 -7.89 -11.58 -15.35
C TRP A 311 -9.07 -10.81 -14.77
N LEU A 312 -9.94 -10.35 -15.64
CA LEU A 312 -11.25 -9.85 -15.26
C LEU A 312 -12.26 -10.97 -15.42
N LEU A 313 -13.03 -11.26 -14.39
CA LEU A 313 -14.12 -12.26 -14.43
C LEU A 313 -15.34 -11.69 -15.17
N ASP A 314 -15.20 -11.51 -16.49
CA ASP A 314 -16.21 -10.95 -17.37
C ASP A 314 -17.16 -12.06 -17.84
N PRO A 315 -18.48 -12.00 -17.53
CA PRO A 315 -19.44 -13.03 -17.94
C PRO A 315 -19.77 -13.03 -19.44
N THR A 316 -19.21 -12.10 -20.22
CA THR A 316 -19.46 -12.04 -21.66
C THR A 316 -18.97 -13.31 -22.35
N PRO A 317 -19.82 -14.02 -23.09
CA PRO A 317 -19.42 -15.22 -23.81
C PRO A 317 -18.28 -14.99 -24.78
N LEU A 318 -17.32 -15.90 -24.78
CA LEU A 318 -16.23 -15.89 -25.75
C LEU A 318 -16.65 -16.54 -27.07
N PRO A 319 -16.05 -16.16 -28.21
CA PRO A 319 -16.17 -16.90 -29.45
C PRO A 319 -15.77 -18.38 -29.26
N GLN A 320 -16.38 -19.31 -29.97
CA GLN A 320 -16.18 -20.76 -29.81
C GLN A 320 -14.73 -21.23 -29.84
N HIS A 321 -13.87 -20.55 -30.58
CA HIS A 321 -12.45 -20.89 -30.73
C HIS A 321 -11.52 -20.06 -29.82
N ALA A 322 -12.07 -19.20 -28.97
CA ALA A 322 -11.28 -18.38 -28.06
C ALA A 322 -11.11 -19.10 -26.72
N VAL A 323 -9.94 -18.93 -26.10
CA VAL A 323 -9.61 -19.44 -24.78
C VAL A 323 -9.17 -18.30 -23.87
N ILE A 324 -9.41 -18.45 -22.58
CA ILE A 324 -8.89 -17.55 -21.57
C ILE A 324 -7.41 -17.83 -21.40
N PRO A 325 -6.52 -16.86 -21.71
CA PRO A 325 -5.10 -17.10 -21.71
C PRO A 325 -4.57 -17.65 -20.38
N ARG A 326 -3.65 -18.62 -20.46
CA ARG A 326 -3.00 -19.29 -19.32
C ARG A 326 -3.89 -20.21 -18.47
N LEU A 327 -5.19 -20.22 -18.69
CA LEU A 327 -6.13 -21.12 -17.98
C LEU A 327 -6.70 -22.19 -18.92
N GLU A 328 -6.57 -21.98 -20.24
CA GLU A 328 -7.02 -22.90 -21.29
C GLU A 328 -8.50 -23.34 -21.15
N ILE A 329 -9.33 -22.43 -20.64
CA ILE A 329 -10.78 -22.59 -20.51
C ILE A 329 -11.51 -21.66 -21.48
N HIS A 330 -12.74 -22.03 -21.86
CA HIS A 330 -13.56 -21.28 -22.81
C HIS A 330 -14.65 -20.44 -22.14
N ASP A 331 -14.98 -20.75 -20.90
CA ASP A 331 -15.97 -20.03 -20.07
C ASP A 331 -15.46 -19.96 -18.64
N TRP A 332 -15.69 -18.81 -18.00
CA TRP A 332 -15.32 -18.63 -16.59
C TRP A 332 -15.98 -19.61 -15.61
N ARG A 333 -17.15 -20.17 -15.97
CA ARG A 333 -17.79 -21.22 -15.17
C ARG A 333 -16.98 -22.50 -15.08
N GLU A 334 -16.09 -22.74 -16.04
CA GLU A 334 -15.16 -23.87 -15.96
C GLU A 334 -14.13 -23.69 -14.84
N ALA A 335 -13.76 -22.44 -14.52
CA ALA A 335 -12.88 -22.15 -13.39
C ALA A 335 -13.49 -22.57 -12.05
N ALA A 336 -14.81 -22.64 -11.93
CA ALA A 336 -15.48 -23.16 -10.74
C ALA A 336 -15.11 -24.63 -10.46
N LYS A 337 -14.77 -25.39 -11.50
CA LYS A 337 -14.43 -26.83 -11.41
C LYS A 337 -12.93 -27.09 -11.16
N PHE A 338 -12.11 -26.06 -11.06
CA PHE A 338 -10.68 -26.20 -10.84
C PHE A 338 -10.37 -27.05 -9.59
N SER A 339 -9.40 -27.93 -9.73
CA SER A 339 -8.82 -28.68 -8.60
C SER A 339 -8.12 -27.71 -7.63
N GLN A 340 -7.84 -28.15 -6.42
CA GLN A 340 -7.12 -27.33 -5.43
C GLN A 340 -5.79 -26.78 -5.97
N LYS A 341 -5.10 -27.54 -6.79
CA LYS A 341 -3.82 -27.17 -7.40
C LYS A 341 -3.94 -26.07 -8.45
N GLU A 342 -5.03 -26.07 -9.21
CA GLU A 342 -5.34 -25.05 -10.23
C GLU A 342 -5.86 -23.77 -9.60
N ARG A 343 -6.34 -23.83 -8.35
CA ARG A 343 -6.85 -22.68 -7.59
C ARG A 343 -5.76 -21.88 -6.85
N ASP A 344 -4.50 -21.97 -7.28
CA ASP A 344 -3.43 -21.09 -6.77
C ASP A 344 -3.60 -19.66 -7.34
N LEU A 345 -4.78 -19.11 -7.06
CA LEU A 345 -5.35 -17.89 -7.61
C LEU A 345 -6.02 -17.08 -6.50
N LEU A 346 -5.95 -15.76 -6.60
CA LEU A 346 -6.61 -14.83 -5.71
C LEU A 346 -7.85 -14.23 -6.37
N LEU A 347 -9.01 -14.39 -5.72
CA LEU A 347 -10.20 -13.61 -6.04
C LEU A 347 -10.14 -12.28 -5.27
N LYS A 348 -10.40 -11.16 -5.95
CA LYS A 348 -10.45 -9.84 -5.35
C LYS A 348 -11.58 -9.02 -5.96
N VAL A 349 -12.39 -8.38 -5.12
CA VAL A 349 -13.29 -7.32 -5.59
C VAL A 349 -12.43 -6.18 -6.13
N SER A 350 -12.79 -5.65 -7.29
CA SER A 350 -11.95 -4.68 -7.99
C SER A 350 -11.83 -3.35 -7.25
N GLY A 351 -12.93 -2.74 -6.87
CA GLY A 351 -12.97 -1.47 -6.15
C GLY A 351 -14.41 -1.04 -5.87
N PHE A 352 -14.58 0.21 -5.42
CA PHE A 352 -15.86 0.85 -5.11
C PHE A 352 -16.82 -0.02 -4.28
N SER A 353 -16.30 -0.66 -3.24
CA SER A 353 -17.02 -1.58 -2.36
C SER A 353 -16.30 -1.69 -1.02
N PRO A 354 -17.03 -1.84 0.11
CA PRO A 354 -16.44 -2.18 1.40
C PRO A 354 -15.60 -3.47 1.35
N LEU A 355 -15.91 -4.38 0.42
CA LEU A 355 -15.13 -5.60 0.18
C LEU A 355 -13.83 -5.35 -0.61
N GLY A 356 -13.71 -4.21 -1.27
CA GLY A 356 -12.49 -3.80 -1.98
C GLY A 356 -11.38 -3.32 -1.05
N TRP A 357 -11.70 -3.08 0.23
CA TRP A 357 -10.82 -2.45 1.21
C TRP A 357 -10.49 -3.40 2.39
N GLY A 358 -9.33 -3.21 3.01
CA GLY A 358 -8.93 -3.97 4.21
C GLY A 358 -8.82 -5.49 4.00
N SER A 359 -8.58 -5.95 2.78
CA SER A 359 -8.53 -7.38 2.40
C SER A 359 -9.83 -8.18 2.63
N ARG A 360 -10.96 -7.51 2.92
CA ARG A 360 -12.25 -8.15 3.26
C ARG A 360 -12.80 -9.02 2.11
N GLY A 361 -12.55 -8.64 0.86
CA GLY A 361 -13.00 -9.36 -0.33
C GLY A 361 -11.91 -10.19 -1.02
N VAL A 362 -10.79 -10.48 -0.33
CA VAL A 362 -9.69 -11.28 -0.87
C VAL A 362 -9.84 -12.75 -0.46
N ALA A 363 -9.77 -13.66 -1.41
CA ALA A 363 -9.77 -15.07 -1.14
C ALA A 363 -8.72 -15.82 -1.96
N LEU A 364 -7.92 -16.67 -1.30
CA LEU A 364 -7.00 -17.59 -1.97
C LEU A 364 -7.77 -18.89 -2.29
N GLY A 365 -7.94 -19.20 -3.57
CA GLY A 365 -8.73 -20.32 -4.04
C GLY A 365 -8.26 -21.67 -3.52
N ALA A 366 -6.93 -21.87 -3.40
CA ALA A 366 -6.35 -23.10 -2.86
C ALA A 366 -6.69 -23.36 -1.38
N ASP A 367 -7.07 -22.34 -0.60
CA ASP A 367 -7.43 -22.44 0.81
C ASP A 367 -8.94 -22.65 1.02
N LEU A 368 -9.74 -22.48 -0.03
CA LEU A 368 -11.19 -22.64 0.05
C LEU A 368 -11.60 -24.11 -0.19
N PRO A 369 -12.68 -24.59 0.47
CA PRO A 369 -13.40 -25.77 0.02
C PRO A 369 -13.89 -25.60 -1.42
N HIS A 370 -14.02 -26.69 -2.18
CA HIS A 370 -14.45 -26.62 -3.58
C HIS A 370 -15.80 -25.92 -3.75
N SER A 371 -16.77 -26.25 -2.91
CA SER A 371 -18.12 -25.66 -2.94
C SER A 371 -18.13 -24.16 -2.64
N GLU A 372 -17.22 -23.67 -1.81
CA GLU A 372 -17.08 -22.23 -1.52
C GLU A 372 -16.41 -21.50 -2.69
N TRP A 373 -15.40 -22.12 -3.31
CA TRP A 373 -14.76 -21.60 -4.52
C TRP A 373 -15.78 -21.45 -5.66
N GLU A 374 -16.56 -22.49 -5.93
CA GLU A 374 -17.62 -22.48 -6.94
C GLU A 374 -18.61 -21.33 -6.71
N LYS A 375 -19.14 -21.21 -5.48
CA LYS A 375 -20.05 -20.12 -5.11
C LYS A 375 -19.45 -18.74 -5.35
N ARG A 376 -18.16 -18.56 -5.07
CA ARG A 376 -17.49 -17.27 -5.27
C ARG A 376 -17.30 -16.93 -6.74
N ILE A 377 -16.96 -17.90 -7.58
CA ILE A 377 -16.90 -17.71 -9.04
C ILE A 377 -18.28 -17.34 -9.59
N ASP A 378 -19.32 -18.10 -9.23
CA ASP A 378 -20.68 -17.82 -9.66
C ASP A 378 -21.16 -16.45 -9.18
N HIS A 379 -20.89 -16.10 -7.93
CA HIS A 379 -21.22 -14.79 -7.40
C HIS A 379 -20.52 -13.67 -8.17
N ALA A 380 -19.24 -13.81 -8.46
CA ALA A 380 -18.46 -12.82 -9.21
C ALA A 380 -19.03 -12.58 -10.61
N LEU A 381 -19.40 -13.67 -11.31
CA LEU A 381 -19.96 -13.59 -12.66
C LEU A 381 -21.37 -12.97 -12.66
N ASN A 382 -22.23 -13.39 -11.73
CA ASN A 382 -23.61 -12.90 -11.64
C ASN A 382 -23.69 -11.42 -11.19
N ASN A 383 -22.74 -10.95 -10.42
CA ASN A 383 -22.70 -9.58 -9.90
C ASN A 383 -21.74 -8.63 -10.65
N PHE A 384 -21.19 -9.06 -11.78
CA PHE A 384 -20.18 -8.31 -12.53
C PHE A 384 -20.59 -6.86 -12.84
N ALA A 385 -21.84 -6.64 -13.20
CA ALA A 385 -22.36 -5.30 -13.54
C ALA A 385 -22.39 -4.33 -12.36
N ALA A 386 -22.52 -4.85 -11.12
CA ALA A 386 -22.55 -4.05 -9.90
C ALA A 386 -21.20 -4.04 -9.16
N GLN A 387 -20.46 -5.16 -9.25
CA GLN A 387 -19.22 -5.35 -8.48
C GLN A 387 -18.23 -6.21 -9.27
N PRO A 388 -17.48 -5.62 -10.21
CA PRO A 388 -16.46 -6.35 -10.95
C PRO A 388 -15.45 -7.03 -10.02
N THR A 389 -15.11 -8.26 -10.34
CA THR A 389 -14.13 -9.06 -9.60
C THR A 389 -12.97 -9.45 -10.51
N ILE A 390 -11.76 -9.42 -10.00
CA ILE A 390 -10.57 -9.89 -10.69
C ILE A 390 -10.12 -11.25 -10.12
N LEU A 391 -9.52 -12.04 -11.00
CA LEU A 391 -8.77 -13.24 -10.66
C LEU A 391 -7.30 -12.95 -10.90
N GLN A 392 -6.45 -13.16 -9.89
CA GLN A 392 -5.03 -12.84 -9.97
C GLN A 392 -4.19 -14.06 -9.62
N GLN A 393 -3.13 -14.29 -10.37
CA GLN A 393 -2.16 -15.35 -10.07
C GLN A 393 -1.56 -15.12 -8.67
N PHE A 394 -1.60 -16.13 -7.82
CA PHE A 394 -1.00 -16.06 -6.50
C PHE A 394 0.51 -16.27 -6.59
N HIS A 395 1.25 -15.47 -5.85
CA HIS A 395 2.69 -15.62 -5.68
C HIS A 395 3.01 -15.71 -4.19
N LYS A 396 3.52 -16.86 -3.80
CA LYS A 396 3.92 -17.10 -2.42
C LYS A 396 5.16 -16.28 -2.08
N GLY A 397 5.08 -15.46 -1.03
CA GLY A 397 6.22 -14.70 -0.52
C GLY A 397 7.33 -15.61 -0.01
N SER A 398 8.59 -15.20 -0.16
CA SER A 398 9.75 -15.85 0.45
C SER A 398 9.76 -15.70 1.96
N LEU A 399 10.49 -16.57 2.62
CA LEU A 399 10.66 -16.55 4.06
C LEU A 399 11.96 -15.82 4.41
N PHE A 400 11.85 -14.87 5.32
CA PHE A 400 12.96 -14.10 5.87
C PHE A 400 13.06 -14.35 7.37
N GLU A 401 14.26 -14.42 7.87
CA GLU A 401 14.50 -14.47 9.30
C GLU A 401 14.66 -13.05 9.84
N HIS A 402 13.95 -12.73 10.93
CA HIS A 402 14.00 -11.42 11.55
C HIS A 402 13.85 -11.51 13.06
N ARG A 403 14.48 -10.59 13.79
CA ARG A 403 14.45 -10.54 15.26
C ARG A 403 13.25 -9.72 15.75
N TYR A 404 12.73 -10.07 16.92
CA TYR A 404 11.67 -9.31 17.59
C TYR A 404 11.74 -9.49 19.10
N TYR A 405 11.13 -8.58 19.85
CA TYR A 405 10.98 -8.71 21.29
C TYR A 405 9.72 -9.51 21.61
N GLU A 406 9.89 -10.64 22.32
CA GLU A 406 8.73 -11.51 22.63
C GLU A 406 7.83 -10.94 23.72
N ASN A 407 8.41 -10.24 24.67
CA ASN A 407 7.71 -9.77 25.85
C ASN A 407 8.32 -8.44 26.36
N GLU A 408 7.80 -7.98 27.52
CA GLU A 408 8.27 -6.76 28.17
C GLU A 408 9.71 -6.85 28.72
N ASN A 409 10.28 -8.02 28.82
CA ASN A 409 11.61 -8.26 29.43
C ASN A 409 12.76 -8.16 28.42
N ALA A 410 12.55 -7.61 27.24
CA ALA A 410 13.54 -7.45 26.18
C ALA A 410 14.17 -8.79 25.68
N GLU A 411 13.46 -9.92 25.87
CA GLU A 411 13.91 -11.19 25.31
C GLU A 411 13.79 -11.15 23.78
N VAL A 412 14.94 -11.21 23.10
CA VAL A 412 14.99 -11.17 21.63
C VAL A 412 14.83 -12.57 21.07
N ARG A 413 13.85 -12.76 20.21
CA ARG A 413 13.63 -14.00 19.45
C ARG A 413 13.70 -13.75 17.95
N SER A 414 13.87 -14.84 17.19
CA SER A 414 13.81 -14.81 15.73
C SER A 414 12.54 -15.46 15.23
N ILE A 415 11.94 -14.85 14.22
CA ILE A 415 10.83 -15.41 13.46
C ILE A 415 11.27 -15.64 12.01
N LYS A 416 10.87 -16.77 11.44
CA LYS A 416 10.95 -16.99 10.00
C LYS A 416 9.59 -16.66 9.38
N GLY A 417 9.50 -15.51 8.70
CA GLY A 417 8.23 -14.95 8.28
C GLY A 417 8.21 -14.50 6.81
N ARG A 418 7.01 -14.18 6.31
CA ARG A 418 6.80 -13.60 4.97
C ARG A 418 6.73 -12.10 5.08
N VAL A 419 7.26 -11.42 4.07
CA VAL A 419 7.45 -9.98 4.07
C VAL A 419 6.52 -9.33 3.04
N ARG A 420 5.77 -8.31 3.51
CA ARG A 420 5.16 -7.28 2.69
C ARG A 420 5.93 -5.98 2.90
N LEU A 421 6.42 -5.40 1.81
CA LEU A 421 7.10 -4.12 1.80
C LEU A 421 6.20 -3.07 1.15
N CYS A 422 5.93 -1.98 1.84
CA CYS A 422 5.09 -0.88 1.39
C CYS A 422 5.94 0.39 1.25
N PRO A 423 6.57 0.66 0.09
CA PRO A 423 7.25 1.91 -0.16
C PRO A 423 6.25 3.04 -0.38
N TYR A 424 6.51 4.21 0.20
CA TYR A 424 5.72 5.41 0.04
C TYR A 424 6.41 6.38 -0.91
N TYR A 425 5.73 6.66 -2.00
CA TYR A 425 6.17 7.62 -3.00
C TYR A 425 5.30 8.86 -2.95
N PHE A 426 5.94 10.01 -2.94
CA PHE A 426 5.26 11.31 -2.99
C PHE A 426 5.57 11.99 -4.33
N VAL A 427 4.52 12.55 -4.94
CA VAL A 427 4.61 13.29 -6.20
C VAL A 427 4.88 14.75 -5.89
N GLU A 428 6.12 15.17 -6.11
CA GLU A 428 6.64 16.50 -5.83
C GLU A 428 6.85 17.24 -7.17
N GLY A 429 5.85 17.97 -7.62
CA GLY A 429 5.83 18.53 -8.97
C GLY A 429 5.86 17.43 -10.02
N ASP A 430 6.89 17.41 -10.87
CA ASP A 430 7.10 16.38 -11.92
C ASP A 430 7.95 15.20 -11.44
N ARG A 431 8.37 15.19 -10.19
CA ARG A 431 9.25 14.16 -9.61
C ARG A 431 8.47 13.27 -8.66
N VAL A 432 8.86 12.00 -8.64
CA VAL A 432 8.36 11.01 -7.68
C VAL A 432 9.51 10.61 -6.76
N LYS A 433 9.31 10.77 -5.46
CA LYS A 433 10.34 10.52 -4.45
C LYS A 433 9.92 9.40 -3.52
N LEU A 434 10.79 8.43 -3.31
CA LEU A 434 10.68 7.45 -2.24
C LEU A 434 11.01 8.14 -0.91
N ARG A 435 10.04 8.20 0.01
CA ARG A 435 10.14 8.96 1.25
C ARG A 435 10.09 8.13 2.52
N GLY A 436 9.81 6.85 2.38
CA GLY A 436 9.77 5.87 3.46
C GLY A 436 9.36 4.50 2.93
N ALA A 437 9.57 3.48 3.74
CA ALA A 437 9.09 2.14 3.41
C ALA A 437 8.77 1.38 4.69
N LEU A 438 7.50 0.94 4.80
CA LEU A 438 7.01 0.12 5.89
C LEU A 438 7.17 -1.35 5.55
N THR A 439 7.82 -2.11 6.42
CA THR A 439 7.90 -3.55 6.32
C THR A 439 6.97 -4.21 7.34
N THR A 440 6.14 -5.14 6.86
CA THR A 440 5.32 -6.04 7.71
C THR A 440 5.81 -7.46 7.54
N ILE A 441 6.13 -8.14 8.65
CA ILE A 441 6.57 -9.55 8.65
C ILE A 441 5.53 -10.35 9.42
N VAL A 442 4.99 -11.40 8.79
CA VAL A 442 4.01 -12.30 9.42
C VAL A 442 4.56 -13.72 9.51
N PRO A 443 4.09 -14.54 10.47
CA PRO A 443 4.50 -15.95 10.59
C PRO A 443 4.39 -16.74 9.27
N ALA A 444 5.25 -17.74 9.09
CA ALA A 444 5.39 -18.50 7.85
C ALA A 444 4.14 -19.28 7.41
N ASP A 445 3.23 -19.58 8.33
CA ASP A 445 1.94 -20.23 8.08
C ASP A 445 0.90 -19.28 7.46
N LYS A 446 1.01 -17.98 7.69
CA LYS A 446 0.15 -16.98 7.05
C LYS A 446 0.54 -16.80 5.59
N LYS A 447 -0.35 -17.15 4.67
CA LYS A 447 -0.13 -17.00 3.23
C LYS A 447 -0.45 -15.58 2.74
N LEU A 448 -1.50 -14.96 3.29
CA LEU A 448 -1.89 -13.58 3.01
C LEU A 448 -1.27 -12.66 4.07
N ILE A 449 -0.59 -11.62 3.61
CA ILE A 449 0.11 -10.67 4.50
C ILE A 449 -0.75 -9.42 4.59
N HIS A 450 -1.61 -9.36 5.58
CA HIS A 450 -2.43 -8.20 5.88
C HIS A 450 -2.64 -8.04 7.39
N GLY A 451 -3.06 -6.85 7.80
CA GLY A 451 -3.33 -6.54 9.19
C GLY A 451 -2.05 -6.33 10.02
N MET A 452 -2.22 -5.92 11.27
CA MET A 452 -1.14 -5.66 12.22
C MET A 452 -1.01 -6.76 13.27
N ARG A 453 -2.02 -7.62 13.41
CA ARG A 453 -2.09 -8.61 14.47
C ARG A 453 -1.04 -9.70 14.28
N ASP A 454 -0.27 -9.95 15.35
CA ASP A 454 0.82 -10.93 15.39
C ASP A 454 1.93 -10.71 14.32
N GLY A 455 1.97 -9.53 13.72
CA GLY A 455 3.00 -9.16 12.75
C GLY A 455 4.05 -8.24 13.36
N ILE A 456 5.24 -8.23 12.79
CA ILE A 456 6.27 -7.23 13.09
C ILE A 456 6.08 -6.09 12.10
N MET A 457 5.98 -4.85 12.58
CA MET A 457 5.93 -3.64 11.75
C MET A 457 7.13 -2.77 12.04
N ILE A 458 7.95 -2.52 11.04
CA ILE A 458 9.25 -1.88 11.15
C ILE A 458 9.54 -1.02 9.92
N PRO A 459 10.41 -0.01 10.04
CA PRO A 459 10.92 0.70 8.89
C PRO A 459 11.88 -0.18 8.11
N THR A 460 12.13 0.18 6.86
CA THR A 460 13.11 -0.50 6.01
C THR A 460 14.41 0.30 6.02
N SER A 461 15.56 -0.39 6.09
CA SER A 461 16.89 0.22 6.05
C SER A 461 17.72 -0.24 4.87
N VAL A 462 18.77 0.52 4.57
CA VAL A 462 19.80 0.09 3.63
C VAL A 462 20.74 -0.89 4.36
N ALA A 463 20.96 -2.05 3.79
CA ALA A 463 21.88 -3.05 4.38
C ALA A 463 23.32 -2.55 4.28
N ASP A 464 23.99 -2.43 5.41
CA ASP A 464 25.44 -2.19 5.45
C ASP A 464 26.19 -3.40 4.90
N LEU A 465 26.85 -3.28 3.77
CA LEU A 465 27.66 -4.35 3.18
C LEU A 465 28.87 -4.74 4.06
N LYS A 466 29.21 -3.92 5.09
CA LYS A 466 30.35 -4.11 5.97
C LYS A 466 30.12 -5.07 7.13
N SER A 467 28.90 -5.49 7.42
CA SER A 467 28.60 -6.34 8.58
C SER A 467 28.55 -7.85 8.28
N ARG A 468 28.93 -8.29 7.08
CA ARG A 468 28.96 -9.70 6.65
C ARG A 468 30.35 -10.23 6.28
N SER A 469 31.43 -9.63 6.81
CA SER A 469 32.79 -10.19 6.69
C SER A 469 33.23 -10.90 7.97
#